data_afbbb58f0a9e16d608da57dea972b812
#
_entry.id   afbbb58f0a9e16d608da57dea972b812
#
_cell.length_a   1.000
_cell.length_b   1.000
_cell.length_c   1.000
_cell.angle_alpha   90.00
_cell.angle_beta   90.00
_cell.angle_gamma   90.00
#
_symmetry.space_group_name_H-M   'P 1'
#
loop_
_entity.id
_entity.type
_entity.pdbx_description
1 polymer ?
#
loop_
_entity_poly.entity_id
_entity_poly.type
_entity_poly.pdbx_seq_one_letter_code
_entity_poly.pdbx_strand_id
1 'polypeptide(L)'
;RINLANQLQKKDTGSTLYVVTEPSTGLHHQDISTLLNLFQQLTEKGNTVVCIEQDEQIIQQSDWHIELGPESGKRGGEIIHQGVPKTVQNTTDLIDSTTVAKGKHEIVLSGVETNNLKTIDVRIPKNQITVVTGLSGSGKSSLVYDTLFAEANAQFTESLSAYNRSLIHQPNQAV
;
A
#
# COMPACT_ATOMS: atom_id res chain seq x y z
N ARG A 1 -16.09 -5.85 -3.38
CA ARG A 1 -16.35 -5.25 -4.72
C ARG A 1 -17.33 -4.08 -4.67
N ILE A 2 -18.50 -4.24 -4.09
CA ILE A 2 -19.51 -3.16 -3.93
C ILE A 2 -18.99 -2.03 -3.02
N ASN A 3 -18.17 -2.34 -2.02
CA ASN A 3 -17.62 -1.34 -1.11
C ASN A 3 -16.64 -0.35 -1.75
N LEU A 4 -15.80 -0.77 -2.72
CA LEU A 4 -14.86 0.13 -3.39
C LEU A 4 -15.60 1.14 -4.29
N ALA A 5 -16.59 0.68 -5.07
CA ALA A 5 -17.43 1.55 -5.88
C ALA A 5 -18.23 2.55 -5.03
N ASN A 6 -18.71 2.13 -3.86
CA ASN A 6 -19.40 3.00 -2.91
C ASN A 6 -18.46 4.03 -2.24
N GLN A 7 -17.17 3.71 -2.07
CA GLN A 7 -16.18 4.64 -1.55
C GLN A 7 -15.91 5.81 -2.53
N LEU A 8 -15.95 5.53 -3.84
CA LEU A 8 -15.81 6.57 -4.87
C LEU A 8 -16.95 7.61 -4.87
N GLN A 9 -18.13 7.22 -4.39
CA GLN A 9 -19.31 8.11 -4.31
C GLN A 9 -19.34 8.98 -3.04
N LYS A 10 -18.53 8.66 -2.03
CA LYS A 10 -18.44 9.50 -0.85
C LYS A 10 -17.71 10.81 -1.19
N LYS A 11 -18.09 11.89 -0.52
CA LYS A 11 -17.35 13.17 -0.60
C LYS A 11 -15.91 12.91 -0.20
N ASP A 12 -15.05 12.88 -1.19
CA ASP A 12 -13.64 12.62 -1.04
C ASP A 12 -12.93 13.87 -0.55
N THR A 13 -12.23 13.78 0.56
CA THR A 13 -11.46 14.90 1.13
C THR A 13 -10.07 15.03 0.53
N GLY A 14 -9.70 14.11 -0.40
CA GLY A 14 -8.44 14.17 -1.13
C GLY A 14 -7.18 13.98 -0.27
N SER A 15 -7.21 13.07 0.70
CA SER A 15 -6.02 12.71 1.53
C SER A 15 -6.20 11.37 2.22
N THR A 16 -6.92 10.45 1.58
CA THR A 16 -7.21 9.13 2.16
C THR A 16 -6.15 8.12 1.74
N LEU A 17 -5.69 7.31 2.68
CA LEU A 17 -4.89 6.13 2.43
C LEU A 17 -5.81 4.91 2.29
N TYR A 18 -5.85 4.32 1.11
CA TYR A 18 -6.55 3.06 0.85
C TYR A 18 -5.56 1.90 0.92
N VAL A 19 -5.86 0.94 1.78
CA VAL A 19 -5.10 -0.31 1.91
C VAL A 19 -5.97 -1.45 1.41
N VAL A 20 -5.49 -2.19 0.41
CA VAL A 20 -6.24 -3.25 -0.26
C VAL A 20 -5.39 -4.52 -0.36
N THR A 21 -5.99 -5.68 -0.09
CA THR A 21 -5.30 -6.97 -0.18
C THR A 21 -5.93 -7.82 -1.25
N GLU A 22 -5.08 -8.33 -2.15
CA GLU A 22 -5.43 -9.27 -3.21
C GLU A 22 -6.73 -8.91 -3.96
N PRO A 23 -6.85 -7.66 -4.44
CA PRO A 23 -8.08 -7.20 -5.08
C PRO A 23 -8.35 -7.92 -6.41
N SER A 24 -7.35 -8.53 -7.05
CA SER A 24 -7.48 -9.31 -8.29
C SER A 24 -8.08 -10.68 -8.06
N THR A 25 -8.07 -11.21 -6.83
CA THR A 25 -8.52 -12.58 -6.54
C THR A 25 -9.92 -12.86 -7.06
N GLY A 26 -10.02 -13.82 -7.98
CA GLY A 26 -11.26 -14.23 -8.66
C GLY A 26 -11.81 -13.19 -9.66
N LEU A 27 -10.98 -12.27 -10.14
CA LEU A 27 -11.27 -11.37 -11.26
C LEU A 27 -10.84 -12.00 -12.59
N HIS A 28 -11.58 -11.68 -13.64
CA HIS A 28 -11.14 -11.96 -15.00
C HIS A 28 -10.21 -10.83 -15.47
N HIS A 29 -9.32 -11.09 -16.44
CA HIS A 29 -8.36 -10.10 -16.97
C HIS A 29 -9.01 -8.75 -17.37
N GLN A 30 -10.24 -8.80 -17.92
CA GLN A 30 -10.99 -7.59 -18.26
C GLN A 30 -11.44 -6.78 -17.03
N ASP A 31 -11.71 -7.45 -15.92
CA ASP A 31 -12.11 -6.80 -14.67
C ASP A 31 -10.94 -6.13 -13.96
N ILE A 32 -9.71 -6.63 -14.17
CA ILE A 32 -8.49 -6.03 -13.64
C ILE A 32 -8.27 -4.63 -14.21
N SER A 33 -8.52 -4.43 -15.50
CA SER A 33 -8.43 -3.10 -16.13
C SER A 33 -9.43 -2.12 -15.51
N THR A 34 -10.64 -2.58 -15.18
CA THR A 34 -11.65 -1.77 -14.50
C THR A 34 -11.20 -1.40 -13.07
N LEU A 35 -10.58 -2.34 -12.36
CA LEU A 35 -10.01 -2.11 -11.02
C LEU A 35 -8.88 -1.08 -11.06
N LEU A 36 -7.97 -1.18 -12.03
CA LEU A 36 -6.87 -0.23 -12.22
C LEU A 36 -7.37 1.18 -12.54
N ASN A 37 -8.36 1.31 -13.42
CA ASN A 37 -9.01 2.59 -13.69
C ASN A 37 -9.62 3.20 -12.42
N LEU A 38 -10.19 2.37 -11.55
CA LEU A 38 -10.73 2.80 -10.26
C LEU A 38 -9.61 3.35 -9.35
N PHE A 39 -8.47 2.66 -9.25
CA PHE A 39 -7.33 3.11 -8.47
C PHE A 39 -6.76 4.43 -9.00
N GLN A 40 -6.65 4.57 -10.33
CA GLN A 40 -6.21 5.82 -10.96
C GLN A 40 -7.16 6.99 -10.62
N GLN A 41 -8.47 6.81 -10.71
CA GLN A 41 -9.43 7.84 -10.31
C GLN A 41 -9.30 8.24 -8.83
N LEU A 42 -8.95 7.30 -7.95
CA LEU A 42 -8.68 7.61 -6.53
C LEU A 42 -7.42 8.46 -6.38
N THR A 43 -6.34 8.10 -7.06
CA THR A 43 -5.06 8.84 -6.97
C THR A 43 -5.15 10.23 -7.62
N GLU A 44 -5.87 10.39 -8.71
CA GLU A 44 -6.16 11.69 -9.34
C GLU A 44 -6.92 12.64 -8.42
N LYS A 45 -7.73 12.12 -7.49
CA LYS A 45 -8.40 12.90 -6.45
C LYS A 45 -7.51 13.23 -5.24
N GLY A 46 -6.23 12.88 -5.28
CA GLY A 46 -5.28 13.14 -4.21
C GLY A 46 -5.24 12.07 -3.12
N ASN A 47 -5.76 10.88 -3.38
CA ASN A 47 -5.67 9.75 -2.47
C ASN A 47 -4.44 8.87 -2.76
N THR A 48 -4.04 8.07 -1.80
CA THR A 48 -2.95 7.12 -1.92
C THR A 48 -3.50 5.71 -1.85
N VAL A 49 -3.10 4.83 -2.77
CA VAL A 49 -3.50 3.43 -2.79
C VAL A 49 -2.28 2.55 -2.51
N VAL A 50 -2.34 1.72 -1.50
CA VAL A 50 -1.34 0.68 -1.19
C VAL A 50 -2.01 -0.68 -1.32
N CYS A 51 -1.48 -1.52 -2.21
CA CYS A 51 -2.07 -2.79 -2.57
C CYS A 51 -1.09 -3.94 -2.32
N ILE A 52 -1.50 -4.95 -1.55
CA ILE A 52 -0.78 -6.22 -1.49
C ILE A 52 -1.30 -7.07 -2.66
N GLU A 53 -0.45 -7.37 -3.64
CA GLU A 53 -0.87 -8.05 -4.86
C GLU A 53 0.28 -8.87 -5.48
N GLN A 54 -0.07 -9.86 -6.32
CA GLN A 54 0.89 -10.68 -7.07
C GLN A 54 0.57 -10.70 -8.57
N ASP A 55 -0.55 -10.13 -8.98
CA ASP A 55 -0.92 -10.03 -10.39
C ASP A 55 0.03 -9.10 -11.13
N GLU A 56 0.67 -9.63 -12.19
CA GLU A 56 1.70 -8.92 -12.93
C GLU A 56 1.15 -7.68 -13.66
N GLN A 57 -0.09 -7.71 -14.11
CA GLN A 57 -0.72 -6.57 -14.77
C GLN A 57 -0.89 -5.39 -13.78
N ILE A 58 -1.25 -5.68 -12.54
CA ILE A 58 -1.39 -4.66 -11.49
C ILE A 58 -0.02 -4.12 -11.10
N ILE A 59 0.98 -5.00 -10.95
CA ILE A 59 2.35 -4.59 -10.65
C ILE A 59 2.89 -3.65 -11.72
N GLN A 60 2.80 -4.02 -12.99
CA GLN A 60 3.34 -3.25 -14.10
C GLN A 60 2.64 -1.90 -14.32
N GLN A 61 1.38 -1.76 -13.94
CA GLN A 61 0.60 -0.52 -14.06
C GLN A 61 0.58 0.31 -12.77
N SER A 62 1.30 -0.12 -11.73
CA SER A 62 1.47 0.69 -10.53
C SER A 62 2.54 1.78 -10.72
N ASP A 63 2.48 2.82 -9.92
CA ASP A 63 3.47 3.90 -9.92
C ASP A 63 4.71 3.53 -9.12
N TRP A 64 4.54 2.70 -8.09
CA TRP A 64 5.58 2.30 -7.15
C TRP A 64 5.45 0.83 -6.76
N HIS A 65 6.57 0.13 -6.70
CA HIS A 65 6.62 -1.29 -6.37
C HIS A 65 7.58 -1.54 -5.21
N ILE A 66 7.13 -2.28 -4.21
CA ILE A 66 7.92 -2.74 -3.08
C ILE A 66 7.87 -4.26 -3.06
N GLU A 67 9.01 -4.91 -3.18
CA GLU A 67 9.15 -6.35 -3.13
C GLU A 67 9.84 -6.78 -1.84
N LEU A 68 9.17 -7.65 -1.07
CA LEU A 68 9.67 -8.22 0.18
C LEU A 68 10.11 -9.67 -0.02
N GLY A 69 11.23 -10.04 0.58
CA GLY A 69 11.79 -11.38 0.53
C GLY A 69 13.08 -11.48 1.34
N PRO A 70 14.08 -12.29 0.87
CA PRO A 70 14.02 -13.19 -0.30
C PRO A 70 13.14 -14.42 -0.10
N GLU A 71 12.89 -14.82 1.15
CA GLU A 71 12.13 -16.01 1.51
C GLU A 71 10.97 -15.67 2.48
N SER A 72 10.37 -16.67 3.07
CA SER A 72 9.31 -16.53 4.07
C SER A 72 9.84 -16.68 5.51
N GLY A 73 9.08 -16.17 6.48
CA GLY A 73 9.37 -16.29 7.91
C GLY A 73 10.70 -15.62 8.29
N LYS A 74 11.55 -16.33 9.05
CA LYS A 74 12.83 -15.78 9.57
C LYS A 74 13.84 -15.40 8.48
N ARG A 75 13.70 -15.95 7.26
CA ARG A 75 14.56 -15.64 6.10
C ARG A 75 13.94 -14.63 5.13
N GLY A 76 12.73 -14.14 5.45
CA GLY A 76 12.08 -13.01 4.79
C GLY A 76 12.30 -11.70 5.53
N GLY A 77 11.46 -10.71 5.26
CA GLY A 77 11.41 -9.44 5.98
C GLY A 77 12.42 -8.39 5.52
N GLU A 78 13.07 -8.60 4.37
CA GLU A 78 13.96 -7.64 3.73
C GLU A 78 13.29 -7.01 2.50
N ILE A 79 13.69 -5.80 2.14
CA ILE A 79 13.29 -5.18 0.87
C ILE A 79 14.25 -5.66 -0.22
N ILE A 80 13.72 -6.36 -1.23
CA ILE A 80 14.47 -6.78 -2.42
C ILE A 80 14.43 -5.70 -3.49
N HIS A 81 13.30 -5.03 -3.63
CA HIS A 81 13.11 -3.93 -4.57
C HIS A 81 12.20 -2.86 -3.96
N GLN A 82 12.55 -1.60 -4.22
CA GLN A 82 11.70 -0.45 -3.92
C GLN A 82 11.93 0.61 -4.98
N GLY A 83 10.89 0.91 -5.76
CA GLY A 83 11.00 1.87 -6.86
C GLY A 83 9.90 1.69 -7.91
N VAL A 84 10.13 2.25 -9.09
CA VAL A 84 9.23 2.05 -10.23
C VAL A 84 9.23 0.56 -10.61
N PRO A 85 8.08 -0.02 -11.02
CA PRO A 85 8.01 -1.42 -11.43
C PRO A 85 9.04 -1.76 -12.51
N LYS A 86 9.72 -2.90 -12.35
CA LYS A 86 10.64 -3.41 -13.37
C LYS A 86 9.84 -3.97 -14.54
N THR A 87 9.98 -3.39 -15.71
CA THR A 87 9.39 -3.96 -16.94
C THR A 87 10.16 -5.23 -17.31
N VAL A 88 9.47 -6.31 -17.66
CA VAL A 88 10.04 -7.64 -18.00
C VAL A 88 11.07 -7.59 -19.16
N GLN A 89 11.22 -6.48 -19.85
CA GLN A 89 12.09 -6.34 -21.02
C GLN A 89 13.51 -5.82 -20.75
N ASN A 90 13.86 -5.43 -19.52
CA ASN A 90 15.19 -4.86 -19.23
C ASN A 90 15.96 -5.68 -18.18
N THR A 91 16.51 -6.83 -18.61
CA THR A 91 17.42 -7.65 -17.78
C THR A 91 18.88 -7.17 -17.81
N THR A 92 19.20 -5.97 -18.22
CA THR A 92 20.60 -5.54 -18.38
C THR A 92 21.02 -4.23 -17.75
N ASP A 93 20.18 -3.55 -17.02
CA ASP A 93 20.66 -2.35 -16.31
C ASP A 93 20.41 -2.45 -14.81
N LEU A 94 21.49 -2.64 -14.08
CA LEU A 94 21.60 -2.30 -12.66
C LEU A 94 21.46 -0.77 -12.56
N ILE A 95 20.25 -0.27 -12.70
CA ILE A 95 19.98 1.15 -12.52
C ILE A 95 19.80 1.38 -11.01
N ASP A 96 20.74 2.14 -10.48
CA ASP A 96 20.68 2.79 -9.19
C ASP A 96 19.24 3.27 -8.92
N SER A 97 18.61 2.70 -7.90
CA SER A 97 17.23 2.92 -7.48
C SER A 97 17.00 4.30 -6.84
N THR A 98 17.67 5.35 -7.32
CA THR A 98 17.64 6.69 -6.76
C THR A 98 17.00 7.77 -7.62
N THR A 99 16.36 7.43 -8.72
CA THR A 99 15.55 8.42 -9.46
C THR A 99 14.07 8.38 -9.03
N VAL A 100 13.84 8.61 -7.75
CA VAL A 100 12.55 9.10 -7.28
C VAL A 100 12.44 10.53 -7.78
N ALA A 101 11.46 10.81 -8.64
CA ALA A 101 11.03 12.20 -8.82
C ALA A 101 10.83 12.77 -7.42
N LYS A 102 11.64 13.76 -7.04
CA LYS A 102 11.59 14.44 -5.74
C LYS A 102 10.26 15.19 -5.57
N GLY A 103 9.18 14.42 -5.34
CA GLY A 103 7.90 14.94 -4.93
C GLY A 103 7.91 15.07 -3.41
N LYS A 104 7.59 16.23 -2.90
CA LYS A 104 7.58 16.60 -1.47
C LYS A 104 6.59 15.83 -0.59
N HIS A 105 5.99 14.75 -1.05
CA HIS A 105 4.91 14.05 -0.36
C HIS A 105 5.12 12.55 -0.39
N GLU A 106 5.90 12.05 0.55
CA GLU A 106 6.09 10.61 0.79
C GLU A 106 5.63 10.26 2.20
N ILE A 107 5.19 9.01 2.38
CA ILE A 107 5.10 8.38 3.68
C ILE A 107 6.44 7.66 3.87
N VAL A 108 7.16 7.99 4.94
CA VAL A 108 8.45 7.37 5.25
C VAL A 108 8.29 6.57 6.54
N LEU A 109 8.60 5.29 6.47
CA LEU A 109 8.67 4.39 7.61
C LEU A 109 10.15 4.02 7.78
N SER A 110 10.73 4.31 8.92
CA SER A 110 12.16 4.06 9.19
C SER A 110 12.34 3.07 10.32
N GLY A 111 13.30 2.14 10.14
CA GLY A 111 13.67 1.18 11.17
C GLY A 111 12.54 0.19 11.52
N VAL A 112 11.73 -0.24 10.56
CA VAL A 112 10.59 -1.12 10.81
C VAL A 112 11.04 -2.53 11.14
N GLU A 113 10.65 -3.03 12.32
CA GLU A 113 11.01 -4.36 12.87
C GLU A 113 9.77 -5.20 13.21
N THR A 114 8.60 -4.82 12.73
CA THR A 114 7.34 -5.49 13.06
C THR A 114 7.35 -6.96 12.60
N ASN A 115 7.06 -7.88 13.51
CA ASN A 115 7.06 -9.33 13.29
C ASN A 115 8.38 -9.88 12.73
N ASN A 116 8.42 -10.22 11.43
CA ASN A 116 9.59 -10.77 10.76
C ASN A 116 10.37 -9.74 9.92
N LEU A 117 9.99 -8.47 9.95
CA LEU A 117 10.69 -7.42 9.24
C LEU A 117 12.04 -7.12 9.89
N LYS A 118 13.07 -6.88 9.07
CA LYS A 118 14.47 -6.77 9.50
C LYS A 118 14.98 -5.34 9.39
N THR A 119 14.51 -4.48 10.27
CA THR A 119 14.96 -3.06 10.37
C THR A 119 14.94 -2.39 8.99
N ILE A 120 13.81 -2.45 8.29
CA ILE A 120 13.68 -1.94 6.93
C ILE A 120 13.23 -0.47 6.90
N ASP A 121 13.72 0.25 5.89
CA ASP A 121 13.29 1.62 5.58
C ASP A 121 12.41 1.61 4.33
N VAL A 122 11.19 2.12 4.44
CA VAL A 122 10.20 2.09 3.37
C VAL A 122 9.76 3.51 3.02
N ARG A 123 9.66 3.78 1.72
CA ARG A 123 9.12 5.02 1.16
C ARG A 123 7.93 4.71 0.29
N ILE A 124 6.82 5.39 0.54
CA ILE A 124 5.56 5.23 -0.19
C ILE A 124 5.16 6.61 -0.71
N PRO A 125 5.21 6.83 -2.02
CA PRO A 125 4.77 8.10 -2.61
C PRO A 125 3.28 8.33 -2.36
N LYS A 126 2.91 9.56 -1.98
CA LYS A 126 1.51 9.95 -1.84
C LYS A 126 0.88 10.21 -3.21
N ASN A 127 -0.43 10.05 -3.29
CA ASN A 127 -1.24 10.27 -4.51
C ASN A 127 -0.85 9.35 -5.66
N GLN A 128 -0.35 8.18 -5.34
CA GLN A 128 0.11 7.17 -6.28
C GLN A 128 -0.40 5.78 -5.88
N ILE A 129 -0.32 4.86 -6.82
CA ILE A 129 -0.60 3.44 -6.61
C ILE A 129 0.71 2.74 -6.25
N THR A 130 0.83 2.25 -5.01
CA THR A 130 1.95 1.43 -4.54
C THR A 130 1.52 -0.02 -4.44
N VAL A 131 2.26 -0.93 -5.07
CA VAL A 131 2.06 -2.37 -4.97
C VAL A 131 3.14 -3.01 -4.12
N VAL A 132 2.74 -3.83 -3.14
CA VAL A 132 3.61 -4.59 -2.26
C VAL A 132 3.53 -6.06 -2.62
N THR A 133 4.65 -6.66 -3.03
CA THR A 133 4.75 -8.06 -3.46
C THR A 133 5.69 -8.87 -2.57
N GLY A 134 5.81 -10.14 -2.84
CA GLY A 134 6.72 -11.08 -2.16
C GLY A 134 6.03 -12.39 -1.83
N LEU A 135 6.81 -13.39 -1.44
CA LEU A 135 6.30 -14.71 -1.05
C LEU A 135 5.33 -14.64 0.14
N SER A 136 4.49 -15.64 0.28
CA SER A 136 3.66 -15.78 1.49
C SER A 136 4.58 -15.87 2.73
N GLY A 137 4.28 -15.06 3.76
CA GLY A 137 5.13 -14.99 4.96
C GLY A 137 6.40 -14.12 4.81
N SER A 138 6.61 -13.39 3.71
CA SER A 138 7.76 -12.48 3.56
C SER A 138 7.63 -11.17 4.36
N GLY A 139 6.48 -10.90 4.99
CA GLY A 139 6.28 -9.70 5.80
C GLY A 139 5.34 -8.65 5.19
N LYS A 140 4.69 -8.91 4.04
CA LYS A 140 3.79 -7.94 3.39
C LYS A 140 2.70 -7.41 4.31
N SER A 141 1.99 -8.30 4.99
CA SER A 141 0.92 -7.92 5.92
C SER A 141 1.49 -7.17 7.13
N SER A 142 2.67 -7.58 7.62
CA SER A 142 3.36 -6.89 8.71
C SER A 142 3.74 -5.47 8.35
N LEU A 143 4.19 -5.24 7.11
CA LEU A 143 4.49 -3.90 6.63
C LEU A 143 3.22 -3.06 6.45
N VAL A 144 2.21 -3.62 5.75
CA VAL A 144 1.07 -2.81 5.29
C VAL A 144 0.02 -2.63 6.39
N TYR A 145 -0.34 -3.71 7.11
CA TYR A 145 -1.38 -3.63 8.15
C TYR A 145 -0.82 -3.32 9.53
N ASP A 146 0.17 -4.10 9.97
CA ASP A 146 0.65 -4.01 11.35
C ASP A 146 1.55 -2.78 11.56
N THR A 147 2.11 -2.20 10.47
CA THR A 147 2.93 -1.00 10.55
C THR A 147 2.25 0.21 9.91
N LEU A 148 2.12 0.25 8.57
CA LEU A 148 1.65 1.43 7.85
C LEU A 148 0.22 1.83 8.27
N PHE A 149 -0.72 0.88 8.21
CA PHE A 149 -2.12 1.16 8.54
C PHE A 149 -2.30 1.47 10.03
N ALA A 150 -1.61 0.74 10.91
CA ALA A 150 -1.65 0.99 12.36
C ALA A 150 -1.12 2.38 12.70
N GLU A 151 0.02 2.80 12.12
CA GLU A 151 0.61 4.12 12.32
C GLU A 151 -0.29 5.24 11.77
N ALA A 152 -0.81 5.07 10.54
CA ALA A 152 -1.73 6.04 9.94
C ALA A 152 -3.01 6.21 10.78
N ASN A 153 -3.54 5.11 11.32
CA ASN A 153 -4.72 5.14 12.18
C ASN A 153 -4.45 5.79 13.54
N ALA A 154 -3.27 5.55 14.10
CA ALA A 154 -2.83 6.21 15.34
C ALA A 154 -2.73 7.73 15.14
N GLN A 155 -2.03 8.19 14.11
CA GLN A 155 -1.88 9.61 13.79
C GLN A 155 -3.24 10.27 13.49
N PHE A 156 -4.13 9.59 12.76
CA PHE A 156 -5.48 10.07 12.54
C PHE A 156 -6.24 10.24 13.85
N THR A 157 -6.20 9.23 14.73
CA THR A 157 -6.88 9.27 16.04
C THR A 157 -6.33 10.39 16.94
N GLU A 158 -5.02 10.62 16.93
CA GLU A 158 -4.39 11.72 17.67
C GLU A 158 -4.81 13.10 17.16
N SER A 159 -5.05 13.23 15.85
CA SER A 159 -5.51 14.48 15.24
C SER A 159 -6.95 14.84 15.59
N LEU A 160 -7.75 13.88 16.10
CA LEU A 160 -9.14 14.10 16.49
C LEU A 160 -9.25 14.83 17.84
N SER A 161 -10.33 15.61 18.00
CA SER A 161 -10.67 16.19 19.29
C SER A 161 -10.92 15.11 20.37
N ALA A 162 -10.72 15.43 21.64
CA ALA A 162 -10.96 14.49 22.77
C ALA A 162 -12.36 13.88 22.73
N TYR A 163 -13.37 14.66 22.32
CA TYR A 163 -14.76 14.19 22.17
C TYR A 163 -14.87 13.12 21.06
N ASN A 164 -14.30 13.37 19.89
CA ASN A 164 -14.37 12.42 18.77
C ASN A 164 -13.57 11.14 19.06
N ARG A 165 -12.45 11.22 19.80
CA ARG A 165 -11.69 10.05 20.25
C ARG A 165 -12.54 9.13 21.15
N SER A 166 -13.33 9.69 22.06
CA SER A 166 -14.18 8.89 22.95
C SER A 166 -15.28 8.13 22.20
N LEU A 167 -15.77 8.65 21.07
CA LEU A 167 -16.77 7.97 20.24
C LEU A 167 -16.20 6.77 19.47
N ILE A 168 -14.95 6.84 19.04
CA ILE A 168 -14.28 5.74 18.30
C ILE A 168 -13.96 4.57 19.23
N HIS A 169 -13.66 4.83 20.50
CA HIS A 169 -13.33 3.80 21.50
C HIS A 169 -14.53 3.18 22.21
N GLN A 170 -15.77 3.56 21.88
CA GLN A 170 -16.93 2.84 22.39
C GLN A 170 -17.07 1.52 21.62
N PRO A 171 -16.87 0.35 22.27
CA PRO A 171 -17.23 -0.91 21.64
C PRO A 171 -18.72 -0.87 21.34
N ASN A 172 -19.11 -1.23 20.10
CA ASN A 172 -20.50 -1.40 19.74
C ASN A 172 -21.16 -2.30 20.79
N GLN A 173 -21.94 -1.72 21.69
CA GLN A 173 -22.88 -2.49 22.47
C GLN A 173 -23.92 -2.97 21.46
N ALA A 174 -23.77 -4.22 21.03
CA ALA A 174 -24.81 -4.93 20.31
C ALA A 174 -26.02 -5.02 21.26
N VAL A 175 -27.11 -4.42 20.85
CA VAL A 175 -28.45 -4.65 21.39
C VAL A 175 -29.06 -5.85 20.68
#